data_d319e2d5ad02806bc1b61243414aa790
#
_entry.id   d319e2d5ad02806bc1b61243414aa790
#
_cell.length_a   1.000
_cell.length_b   1.000
_cell.length_c   1.000
_cell.angle_alpha   90.00
_cell.angle_beta   90.00
_cell.angle_gamma   90.00
#
_symmetry.space_group_name_H-M   'P 1'
#
loop_
_entity.id
_entity.type
_entity.pdbx_description
1 polymer ?
#
loop_
_entity_poly.entity_id
_entity_poly.type
_entity_poly.pdbx_seq_one_letter_code
_entity_poly.pdbx_strand_id
1 'polypeptide(L)' 'MSESMSKLERTRMQIILHYLDTNKEINSAIAAKLLKVEIKTASRLLLKGEKLDILNSYGKTKNKVYFRE' A
#
# COMPACT_ATOMS: atom_id res chain seq x y z
N MET A 1 5.61 -17.45 12.99
CA MET A 1 4.32 -16.75 12.94
C MET A 1 4.10 -16.13 11.59
N SER A 2 2.94 -16.35 11.01
CA SER A 2 2.61 -15.73 9.75
C SER A 2 2.36 -14.23 9.93
N GLU A 3 2.81 -13.46 8.96
CA GLU A 3 2.48 -12.04 8.97
C GLU A 3 1.01 -11.86 8.69
N SER A 4 0.36 -11.02 9.46
CA SER A 4 -1.04 -10.70 9.25
C SER A 4 -1.24 -9.23 9.52
N MET A 5 -2.29 -8.69 8.94
CA MET A 5 -2.63 -7.30 9.15
C MET A 5 -3.53 -7.16 10.37
N SER A 6 -3.28 -6.11 11.15
CA SER A 6 -4.21 -5.72 12.20
C SER A 6 -5.50 -5.21 11.57
N LYS A 7 -6.53 -5.03 12.40
CA LYS A 7 -7.81 -4.52 11.93
C LYS A 7 -7.62 -3.14 11.27
N LEU A 8 -6.81 -2.28 11.88
CA LEU A 8 -6.56 -0.95 11.34
C LEU A 8 -5.83 -1.03 10.00
N GLU A 9 -4.86 -1.93 9.91
CA GLU A 9 -4.14 -2.10 8.65
C GLU A 9 -5.04 -2.61 7.54
N ARG A 10 -5.95 -3.50 7.85
CA ARG A 10 -6.91 -4.00 6.87
C ARG A 10 -7.80 -2.88 6.34
N THR A 11 -8.29 -2.05 7.25
CA THR A 11 -9.12 -0.92 6.88
C THR A 11 -8.36 0.02 5.94
N ARG A 12 -7.13 0.33 6.30
CA ARG A 12 -6.28 1.19 5.47
C ARG A 12 -5.98 0.55 4.12
N MET A 13 -5.70 -0.76 4.11
CA MET A 13 -5.43 -1.46 2.86
C MET A 13 -6.64 -1.45 1.94
N GLN A 14 -7.84 -1.58 2.48
CA GLN A 14 -9.05 -1.51 1.66
C GLN A 14 -9.20 -0.16 0.99
N ILE A 15 -8.82 0.90 1.68
CA ILE A 15 -8.83 2.24 1.08
C ILE A 15 -7.86 2.30 -0.10
N ILE A 16 -6.68 1.71 0.07
CA ILE A 16 -5.69 1.65 -1.00
C ILE A 16 -6.21 0.85 -2.19
N LEU A 17 -6.80 -0.31 -1.93
CA LEU A 17 -7.34 -1.16 -2.99
C LEU A 17 -8.47 -0.47 -3.74
N HIS A 18 -9.32 0.25 -3.02
CA HIS A 18 -10.39 1.01 -3.64
C HIS A 18 -9.83 2.10 -4.56
N TYR A 19 -8.78 2.78 -4.10
CA TYR A 19 -8.09 3.76 -4.94
C TYR A 19 -7.57 3.11 -6.22
N LEU A 20 -7.01 1.91 -6.11
CA LEU A 20 -6.45 1.20 -7.26
C LEU A 20 -7.50 0.65 -8.22
N ASP A 21 -8.78 0.65 -7.83
CA ASP A 21 -9.86 0.27 -8.75
C ASP A 21 -10.01 1.29 -9.88
N THR A 22 -9.68 2.55 -9.61
CA THR A 22 -9.82 3.62 -10.59
C THR A 22 -8.47 4.22 -11.01
N ASN A 23 -7.39 3.82 -10.35
CA ASN A 23 -6.05 4.34 -10.63
C ASN A 23 -5.11 3.17 -10.88
N LYS A 24 -4.16 3.36 -11.79
CA LYS A 24 -3.28 2.27 -12.19
C LYS A 24 -2.29 1.87 -11.10
N GLU A 25 -1.82 2.83 -10.32
CA GLU A 25 -0.77 2.56 -9.35
C GLU A 25 -0.82 3.59 -8.24
N ILE A 26 -0.11 3.29 -7.17
CA ILE A 26 -0.02 4.15 -6.00
C ILE A 26 1.42 4.12 -5.47
N ASN A 27 1.86 5.21 -4.88
CA ASN A 27 3.17 5.25 -4.21
C ASN A 27 2.98 5.67 -2.76
N SER A 28 4.08 5.68 -2.00
CA SER A 28 4.02 6.01 -0.57
C SER A 28 3.47 7.42 -0.31
N ALA A 29 3.83 8.39 -1.15
CA ALA A 29 3.36 9.75 -0.96
C ALA A 29 1.85 9.86 -1.16
N ILE A 30 1.35 9.22 -2.21
CA ILE A 30 -0.09 9.21 -2.48
C ILE A 30 -0.83 8.47 -1.37
N ALA A 31 -0.32 7.31 -0.96
CA ALA A 31 -0.92 6.54 0.11
C ALA A 31 -0.95 7.32 1.42
N ALA A 32 0.13 8.04 1.73
CA ALA A 32 0.21 8.84 2.94
C ALA A 32 -0.88 9.91 2.96
N LYS A 33 -1.08 10.60 1.84
CA LYS A 33 -2.14 11.60 1.72
C LYS A 33 -3.52 10.98 1.80
N LEU A 34 -3.70 9.87 1.12
CA LEU A 34 -4.99 9.17 1.08
C LEU A 34 -5.40 8.68 2.46
N LEU A 35 -4.45 8.15 3.21
CA LEU A 35 -4.69 7.58 4.54
C LEU A 35 -4.52 8.60 5.67
N LYS A 36 -4.02 9.80 5.35
CA LYS A 36 -3.73 10.84 6.34
C LYS A 36 -2.75 10.37 7.39
N VAL A 37 -1.68 9.74 6.94
CA VAL A 37 -0.61 9.22 7.80
C VAL A 37 0.74 9.69 7.26
N GLU A 38 1.80 9.42 8.01
CA GLU A 38 3.14 9.73 7.56
C GLU A 38 3.57 8.81 6.42
N ILE A 39 4.49 9.28 5.60
CA ILE A 39 5.00 8.50 4.47
C ILE A 39 5.59 7.18 4.96
N LYS A 40 6.29 7.19 6.08
CA LYS A 40 6.84 5.96 6.66
C LYS A 40 5.76 4.93 6.93
N THR A 41 4.66 5.37 7.53
CA THR A 41 3.55 4.48 7.86
C THR A 41 2.92 3.92 6.60
N ALA A 42 2.70 4.77 5.61
CA ALA A 42 2.14 4.33 4.33
C ALA A 42 3.07 3.35 3.61
N SER A 43 4.37 3.64 3.61
CA SER A 43 5.35 2.77 2.98
C SER A 43 5.37 1.39 3.62
N ARG A 44 5.31 1.31 4.93
CA ARG A 44 5.28 0.03 5.64
C ARG A 44 4.04 -0.76 5.28
N LEU A 45 2.90 -0.09 5.18
CA LEU A 45 1.67 -0.77 4.83
C LEU A 45 1.73 -1.32 3.40
N LEU A 46 2.25 -0.53 2.47
CA LEU A 46 2.39 -0.98 1.09
C LEU A 46 3.33 -2.18 0.99
N LEU A 47 4.45 -2.15 1.71
CA LEU A 47 5.38 -3.28 1.73
C LEU A 47 4.71 -4.52 2.31
N LYS A 48 3.92 -4.37 3.34
CA LYS A 48 3.21 -5.48 3.94
C LYS A 48 2.20 -6.07 2.97
N GLY A 49 1.50 -5.22 2.21
CA GLY A 49 0.60 -5.69 1.17
C GLY A 49 1.32 -6.49 0.10
N GLU A 50 2.52 -6.05 -0.27
CA GLU A 50 3.33 -6.77 -1.23
C GLU A 50 3.75 -8.14 -0.69
N LYS A 51 4.18 -8.20 0.56
CA LYS A 51 4.58 -9.45 1.19
C LYS A 51 3.44 -10.44 1.30
N LEU A 52 2.23 -9.96 1.45
CA LEU A 52 1.04 -10.81 1.58
C LEU A 52 0.38 -11.10 0.23
N ASP A 53 1.05 -10.73 -0.87
CA ASP A 53 0.53 -10.92 -2.23
C ASP A 53 -0.78 -10.20 -2.52
N ILE A 54 -1.06 -9.15 -1.77
CA ILE A 54 -2.21 -8.30 -2.01
C ILE A 54 -1.87 -7.27 -3.10
N LEU A 55 -0.62 -6.81 -3.11
CA LEU A 55 -0.13 -5.81 -4.05
C LEU A 55 1.09 -6.32 -4.79
N ASN A 56 1.29 -5.79 -5.99
CA ASN A 56 2.52 -5.96 -6.73
C ASN A 56 3.25 -4.63 -6.74
N SER A 57 4.52 -4.65 -7.08
CA SER A 57 5.31 -3.43 -7.12
C SER A 57 6.32 -3.47 -8.25
N TYR A 58 6.74 -2.31 -8.70
CA TYR A 58 7.86 -2.21 -9.61
C TYR A 58 8.56 -0.87 -9.40
N GLY A 59 9.78 -0.76 -9.94
CA GLY A 59 10.58 0.45 -9.81
C GLY A 59 11.59 0.35 -8.70
N LYS A 60 12.45 1.36 -8.63
CA LYS A 60 13.50 1.43 -7.62
C LYS A 60 12.96 2.07 -6.35
N THR A 61 13.72 1.96 -5.26
CA THR A 61 13.31 2.39 -3.94
C THR A 61 12.68 3.80 -3.91
N LYS A 62 13.24 4.75 -4.64
CA LYS A 62 12.73 6.13 -4.64
C LYS A 62 11.49 6.29 -5.51
N ASN A 63 11.37 5.51 -6.57
CA ASN A 63 10.27 5.60 -7.52
C ASN A 63 9.43 4.34 -7.54
N LYS A 64 9.47 3.60 -6.43
CA LYS A 64 8.72 2.36 -6.33
C LYS A 64 7.22 2.67 -6.28
N VAL A 65 6.48 1.97 -7.13
CA VAL A 65 5.03 2.10 -7.16
C VAL A 65 4.40 0.74 -6.92
N TYR A 66 3.19 0.75 -6.43
CA TYR A 66 2.45 -0.46 -6.12
C TYR A 66 1.18 -0.48 -6.95
N PHE A 67 0.76 -1.67 -7.32
CA PHE A 67 -0.44 -1.82 -8.14
C PHE A 67 -1.14 -3.13 -7.80
N ARG A 68 -2.35 -3.24 -8.26
CA ARG A 68 -3.17 -4.42 -8.07
C ARG A 68 -3.41 -5.08 -9.42
N GLU A 69 -3.30 -6.38 -9.46
CA GLU A 69 -3.63 -7.12 -10.67
C GLU A 69 -5.13 -7.24 -10.87
#